data_b6bdfbe30434570ac5dd142d948e89df
#
_entry.id   b6bdfbe30434570ac5dd142d948e89df
#
_cell.length_a   1.000
_cell.length_b   1.000
_cell.length_c   1.000
_cell.angle_alpha   90.00
_cell.angle_beta   90.00
_cell.angle_gamma   90.00
#
_symmetry.space_group_name_H-M   'P 1'
#
loop_
_entity.id
_entity.type
_entity.pdbx_description
1 polymer ?
#
loop_
_entity_poly.entity_id
_entity_poly.type
_entity_poly.pdbx_seq_one_letter_code
_entity_poly.pdbx_strand_id
1 'polypeptide(L)'
;TRHMQPDSDSGALYSALSRDDGKTFSIEKQLIDTSVCPCCQLTAVANSKSEILLGSRRVEKDSFRPATVMTLSSKDTAVHDRQPIGGAPWQIAGCPLKPTVVAVHDKHVFAAVHNGGEETPGVIFSVSSDAGKSFKARGVVHPAAAVSDAPTIAVNGSRVLLAWHAKVAGGPRRVYYRFYSPSGDPVGEIQELDSAPGLAQNPVAAVRSDGNFQLIWQQADRVWATTIPGQ
;
A
#
# COMPACT_ATOMS: atom_id res chain seq x y z
N THR A 1 -13.69 6.95 8.03
CA THR A 1 -14.07 8.36 7.84
C THR A 1 -12.90 9.25 8.26
N ARG A 2 -12.71 10.36 7.55
CA ARG A 2 -11.68 11.37 7.85
C ARG A 2 -12.36 12.73 8.00
N HIS A 3 -12.03 13.43 9.07
CA HIS A 3 -12.49 14.79 9.31
C HIS A 3 -11.28 15.73 9.18
N MET A 4 -11.37 16.68 8.29
CA MET A 4 -10.34 17.70 8.13
C MET A 4 -10.43 18.73 9.25
N GLN A 5 -9.28 19.15 9.75
CA GLN A 5 -9.19 20.28 10.65
C GLN A 5 -9.35 21.59 9.84
N PRO A 6 -10.12 22.55 10.33
CA PRO A 6 -10.17 23.88 9.71
C PRO A 6 -8.76 24.47 9.60
N ASP A 7 -8.43 25.05 8.46
CA ASP A 7 -7.15 25.71 8.19
C ASP A 7 -5.90 24.84 8.35
N SER A 8 -6.06 23.50 8.30
CA SER A 8 -4.99 22.53 8.43
C SER A 8 -4.96 21.59 7.22
N ASP A 9 -3.77 21.18 6.82
CA ASP A 9 -3.54 20.14 5.82
C ASP A 9 -3.53 18.73 6.42
N SER A 10 -3.93 18.58 7.66
CA SER A 10 -4.08 17.32 8.40
C SER A 10 -5.53 17.04 8.77
N GLY A 11 -5.81 15.78 9.10
CA GLY A 11 -7.13 15.32 9.49
C GLY A 11 -7.08 14.31 10.62
N ALA A 12 -8.24 14.01 11.19
CA ALA A 12 -8.45 12.94 12.14
C ALA A 12 -8.92 11.65 11.44
N LEU A 13 -8.64 10.51 12.02
CA LEU A 13 -9.08 9.20 11.54
C LEU A 13 -10.14 8.63 12.47
N TYR A 14 -11.24 8.19 11.88
CA TYR A 14 -12.36 7.58 12.58
C TYR A 14 -12.66 6.19 12.05
N SER A 15 -13.25 5.35 12.89
CA SER A 15 -13.79 4.04 12.53
C SER A 15 -15.24 3.90 12.99
N ALA A 16 -16.00 3.10 12.27
CA ALA A 16 -17.29 2.57 12.67
C ALA A 16 -17.32 1.07 12.37
N LEU A 17 -17.93 0.28 13.23
CA LEU A 17 -17.96 -1.18 13.13
C LEU A 17 -19.39 -1.67 12.85
N SER A 18 -19.52 -2.54 11.86
CA SER A 18 -20.73 -3.34 11.65
C SER A 18 -20.54 -4.73 12.27
N ARG A 19 -21.63 -5.28 12.85
CA ARG A 19 -21.71 -6.64 13.39
C ARG A 19 -22.83 -7.47 12.76
N ASP A 20 -23.42 -6.95 11.69
CA ASP A 20 -24.59 -7.47 11.00
C ASP A 20 -24.44 -7.42 9.47
N ASP A 21 -23.25 -7.73 8.98
CA ASP A 21 -22.90 -7.78 7.56
C ASP A 21 -23.13 -6.43 6.82
N GLY A 22 -22.82 -5.33 7.49
CA GLY A 22 -22.88 -3.98 6.91
C GLY A 22 -24.28 -3.35 6.90
N LYS A 23 -25.28 -3.94 7.56
CA LYS A 23 -26.64 -3.38 7.62
C LYS A 23 -26.70 -2.16 8.54
N THR A 24 -25.98 -2.21 9.66
CA THR A 24 -25.87 -1.10 10.61
C THR A 24 -24.41 -0.89 11.01
N PHE A 25 -24.08 0.31 11.46
CA PHE A 25 -22.76 0.67 11.96
C PHE A 25 -22.86 1.31 13.34
N SER A 26 -21.86 1.05 14.18
CA SER A 26 -21.71 1.73 15.46
C SER A 26 -21.53 3.25 15.29
N ILE A 27 -21.66 3.98 16.39
CA ILE A 27 -21.21 5.36 16.46
C ILE A 27 -19.72 5.42 16.11
N GLU A 28 -19.30 6.41 15.36
CA GLU A 28 -17.91 6.63 14.99
C GLU A 28 -17.02 6.79 16.23
N LYS A 29 -15.88 6.11 16.21
CA LYS A 29 -14.83 6.23 17.21
C LYS A 29 -13.60 6.84 16.60
N GLN A 30 -13.08 7.88 17.24
CA GLN A 30 -11.82 8.50 16.82
C GLN A 30 -10.64 7.57 17.14
N LEU A 31 -9.84 7.27 16.13
CA LEU A 31 -8.62 6.46 16.23
C LEU A 31 -7.37 7.31 16.38
N ILE A 32 -7.33 8.43 15.64
CA ILE A 32 -6.23 9.40 15.62
C ILE A 32 -6.86 10.79 15.56
N ASP A 33 -6.44 11.68 16.43
CA ASP A 33 -7.02 13.01 16.58
C ASP A 33 -6.64 13.97 15.45
N THR A 34 -5.34 14.12 15.22
CA THR A 34 -4.77 14.97 14.18
C THR A 34 -3.61 14.25 13.52
N SER A 35 -2.99 14.83 12.51
CA SER A 35 -1.80 14.27 11.90
C SER A 35 -2.01 13.11 10.90
N VAL A 36 -3.21 12.93 10.35
CA VAL A 36 -3.44 12.03 9.22
C VAL A 36 -3.53 12.84 7.94
N CYS A 37 -2.86 12.38 6.88
CA CYS A 37 -2.99 12.97 5.55
C CYS A 37 -4.44 12.76 5.05
N PRO A 38 -5.25 13.82 4.90
CA PRO A 38 -6.69 13.68 4.66
C PRO A 38 -7.04 13.18 3.26
N CYS A 39 -6.17 13.39 2.29
CA CYS A 39 -6.38 13.04 0.90
C CYS A 39 -5.59 11.80 0.44
N CYS A 40 -4.73 11.22 1.29
CA CYS A 40 -4.07 9.96 0.99
C CYS A 40 -5.01 8.77 1.25
N GLN A 41 -5.09 7.84 0.32
CA GLN A 41 -5.92 6.66 0.48
C GLN A 41 -5.49 5.82 1.68
N LEU A 42 -6.47 5.31 2.42
CA LEU A 42 -6.27 4.30 3.45
C LEU A 42 -6.40 2.92 2.84
N THR A 43 -5.64 1.97 3.35
CA THR A 43 -5.82 0.54 3.07
C THR A 43 -6.00 -0.20 4.38
N ALA A 44 -6.83 -1.23 4.40
CA ALA A 44 -7.06 -2.05 5.57
C ALA A 44 -7.11 -3.52 5.17
N VAL A 45 -6.52 -4.38 6.00
CA VAL A 45 -6.56 -5.82 5.84
C VAL A 45 -6.68 -6.49 7.21
N ALA A 46 -7.52 -7.51 7.32
CA ALA A 46 -7.63 -8.32 8.53
C ALA A 46 -6.59 -9.44 8.52
N ASN A 47 -5.99 -9.72 9.69
CA ASN A 47 -5.15 -10.90 9.89
C ASN A 47 -5.92 -12.04 10.57
N SER A 48 -5.28 -13.20 10.71
CA SER A 48 -5.86 -14.40 11.33
C SER A 48 -6.16 -14.25 12.83
N LYS A 49 -5.62 -13.21 13.49
CA LYS A 49 -5.86 -12.93 14.92
C LYS A 49 -7.02 -11.97 15.16
N SER A 50 -7.81 -11.66 14.13
CA SER A 50 -8.87 -10.65 14.18
C SER A 50 -8.34 -9.25 14.50
N GLU A 51 -7.11 -8.94 14.12
CA GLU A 51 -6.54 -7.61 14.12
C GLU A 51 -6.67 -7.01 12.72
N ILE A 52 -6.82 -5.70 12.64
CA ILE A 52 -6.86 -4.96 11.38
C ILE A 52 -5.54 -4.20 11.22
N LEU A 53 -4.84 -4.47 10.15
CA LEU A 53 -3.67 -3.70 9.76
C LEU A 53 -4.12 -2.58 8.83
N LEU A 54 -3.82 -1.35 9.21
CA LEU A 54 -4.26 -0.15 8.51
C LEU A 54 -3.03 0.62 7.99
N GLY A 55 -2.94 0.73 6.68
CA GLY A 55 -1.96 1.59 6.02
C GLY A 55 -2.46 3.02 5.92
N SER A 56 -1.65 3.98 6.35
CA SER A 56 -1.97 5.39 6.27
C SER A 56 -0.73 6.24 6.02
N ARG A 57 -0.93 7.50 5.66
CA ARG A 57 0.13 8.50 5.62
C ARG A 57 -0.16 9.57 6.66
N ARG A 58 0.89 9.99 7.34
CA ARG A 58 0.80 11.01 8.39
C ARG A 58 1.18 12.38 7.87
N VAL A 59 0.88 13.37 8.68
CA VAL A 59 1.35 14.75 8.56
C VAL A 59 2.14 15.04 9.83
N GLU A 60 3.41 15.35 9.69
CA GLU A 60 4.29 15.69 10.81
C GLU A 60 4.83 17.11 10.64
N LYS A 61 5.54 17.57 11.66
CA LYS A 61 6.20 18.88 11.65
C LYS A 61 7.02 19.06 10.36
N ASP A 62 7.14 20.28 9.90
CA ASP A 62 7.90 20.67 8.71
C ASP A 62 7.43 19.99 7.42
N SER A 63 6.14 19.66 7.33
CA SER A 63 5.50 19.01 6.17
C SER A 63 6.06 17.63 5.83
N PHE A 64 6.64 16.91 6.78
CA PHE A 64 6.99 15.50 6.58
C PHE A 64 5.74 14.63 6.47
N ARG A 65 5.76 13.68 5.53
CA ARG A 65 4.64 12.79 5.19
C ARG A 65 5.04 11.32 5.29
N PRO A 66 5.40 10.82 6.49
CA PRO A 66 5.73 9.41 6.65
C PRO A 66 4.53 8.51 6.38
N ALA A 67 4.78 7.38 5.71
CA ALA A 67 3.83 6.29 5.62
C ALA A 67 3.93 5.42 6.85
N THR A 68 2.80 4.92 7.33
CA THR A 68 2.74 4.08 8.53
C THR A 68 1.79 2.91 8.33
N VAL A 69 2.09 1.81 9.01
CA VAL A 69 1.15 0.71 9.25
C VAL A 69 0.77 0.72 10.72
N MET A 70 -0.50 0.63 11.01
CA MET A 70 -1.06 0.57 12.36
C MET A 70 -1.79 -0.73 12.57
N THR A 71 -1.71 -1.28 13.78
CA THR A 71 -2.49 -2.44 14.20
C THR A 71 -3.65 -1.99 15.07
N LEU A 72 -4.85 -2.38 14.70
CA LEU A 72 -6.09 -2.11 15.39
C LEU A 72 -6.68 -3.41 15.90
N SER A 73 -7.15 -3.44 17.14
CA SER A 73 -7.98 -4.53 17.63
C SER A 73 -9.36 -4.45 16.99
N SER A 74 -9.85 -5.56 16.46
CA SER A 74 -11.23 -5.66 15.97
C SER A 74 -12.29 -5.63 17.09
N LYS A 75 -11.88 -5.83 18.35
CA LYS A 75 -12.79 -5.88 19.50
C LYS A 75 -13.16 -4.49 20.01
N ASP A 76 -12.17 -3.62 20.17
CA ASP A 76 -12.32 -2.30 20.79
C ASP A 76 -11.91 -1.14 19.87
N THR A 77 -11.38 -1.46 18.67
CA THR A 77 -10.84 -0.49 17.73
C THR A 77 -9.72 0.38 18.33
N ALA A 78 -8.99 -0.14 19.33
CA ALA A 78 -7.84 0.54 19.86
C ALA A 78 -6.65 0.40 18.91
N VAL A 79 -5.88 1.48 18.76
CA VAL A 79 -4.60 1.46 18.04
C VAL A 79 -3.54 0.94 19.00
N HIS A 80 -2.94 -0.22 18.69
CA HIS A 80 -1.91 -0.82 19.53
C HIS A 80 -0.51 -0.44 19.09
N ASP A 81 -0.23 -0.59 17.80
CA ASP A 81 1.10 -0.34 17.25
C ASP A 81 1.02 0.60 16.05
N ARG A 82 2.07 1.38 15.86
CA ARG A 82 2.22 2.28 14.74
C ARG A 82 3.67 2.25 14.28
N GLN A 83 3.90 1.71 13.10
CA GLN A 83 5.23 1.51 12.56
C GLN A 83 5.44 2.34 11.30
N PRO A 84 6.54 3.11 11.20
CA PRO A 84 6.91 3.76 9.95
C PRO A 84 7.36 2.73 8.92
N ILE A 85 7.06 3.02 7.65
CA ILE A 85 7.48 2.22 6.51
C ILE A 85 7.99 3.13 5.39
N GLY A 86 8.66 2.54 4.41
CA GLY A 86 9.03 3.26 3.19
C GLY A 86 10.28 4.10 3.27
N GLY A 87 11.18 3.82 4.22
CA GLY A 87 12.47 4.52 4.34
C GLY A 87 12.36 5.94 4.89
N ALA A 88 13.23 6.85 4.45
CA ALA A 88 13.23 8.23 4.91
C ALA A 88 11.90 8.94 4.63
N PRO A 89 11.39 9.75 5.57
CA PRO A 89 10.13 10.45 5.36
C PRO A 89 10.22 11.44 4.19
N TRP A 90 9.15 11.49 3.42
CA TRP A 90 9.03 12.45 2.33
C TRP A 90 8.56 13.81 2.87
N GLN A 91 9.37 14.85 2.66
CA GLN A 91 9.00 16.22 2.95
C GLN A 91 8.30 16.83 1.72
N ILE A 92 7.05 17.22 1.88
CA ILE A 92 6.26 17.83 0.81
C ILE A 92 5.22 18.80 1.38
N ALA A 93 5.28 20.04 0.95
CA ALA A 93 4.27 21.07 1.28
C ALA A 93 3.01 20.82 0.44
N GLY A 94 2.20 19.85 0.86
CA GLY A 94 0.99 19.45 0.17
C GLY A 94 0.61 18.00 0.41
N CYS A 95 -0.39 17.52 -0.31
CA CYS A 95 -0.85 16.13 -0.22
C CYS A 95 -0.29 15.27 -1.36
N PRO A 96 0.44 14.18 -1.03
CA PRO A 96 0.98 13.30 -2.05
C PRO A 96 -0.08 12.52 -2.85
N LEU A 97 -1.29 12.35 -2.33
CA LEU A 97 -2.37 11.53 -2.92
C LEU A 97 -1.96 10.07 -3.14
N LYS A 98 -1.05 9.54 -2.32
CA LYS A 98 -0.48 8.21 -2.49
C LYS A 98 -0.95 7.25 -1.40
N PRO A 99 -1.43 6.04 -1.76
CA PRO A 99 -1.81 5.03 -0.79
C PRO A 99 -0.59 4.47 -0.06
N THR A 100 -0.84 3.95 1.15
CA THR A 100 0.01 2.99 1.82
C THR A 100 -0.66 1.63 1.68
N VAL A 101 -0.13 0.76 0.84
CA VAL A 101 -0.73 -0.54 0.54
C VAL A 101 -0.23 -1.58 1.53
N VAL A 102 -1.14 -2.41 2.04
CA VAL A 102 -0.83 -3.46 3.02
C VAL A 102 -1.47 -4.78 2.58
N ALA A 103 -0.71 -5.87 2.71
CA ALA A 103 -1.20 -7.24 2.57
C ALA A 103 -0.66 -8.09 3.73
N VAL A 104 -1.36 -9.19 4.05
CA VAL A 104 -0.99 -10.06 5.15
C VAL A 104 -1.11 -11.52 4.76
N HIS A 105 -0.17 -12.32 5.25
CA HIS A 105 -0.25 -13.78 5.22
C HIS A 105 0.39 -14.34 6.49
N ASP A 106 -0.39 -15.00 7.31
CA ASP A 106 0.00 -15.47 8.64
C ASP A 106 0.59 -14.33 9.50
N LYS A 107 1.84 -14.48 9.94
CA LYS A 107 2.58 -13.45 10.69
C LYS A 107 3.31 -12.44 9.81
N HIS A 108 3.35 -12.66 8.49
CA HIS A 108 4.04 -11.77 7.58
C HIS A 108 3.11 -10.65 7.13
N VAL A 109 3.61 -9.43 7.24
CA VAL A 109 2.92 -8.23 6.74
C VAL A 109 3.78 -7.57 5.69
N PHE A 110 3.19 -7.31 4.56
CA PHE A 110 3.83 -6.69 3.41
C PHE A 110 3.24 -5.31 3.20
N ALA A 111 4.09 -4.33 3.02
CA ALA A 111 3.65 -2.97 2.79
C ALA A 111 4.44 -2.33 1.64
N ALA A 112 3.76 -1.53 0.83
CA ALA A 112 4.40 -0.75 -0.22
C ALA A 112 3.85 0.67 -0.26
N VAL A 113 4.73 1.61 -0.54
CA VAL A 113 4.39 3.03 -0.60
C VAL A 113 5.26 3.74 -1.63
N HIS A 114 4.69 4.72 -2.33
CA HIS A 114 5.49 5.66 -3.11
C HIS A 114 6.14 6.69 -2.17
N ASN A 115 7.43 6.89 -2.32
CA ASN A 115 8.21 7.96 -1.71
C ASN A 115 8.73 8.89 -2.82
N GLY A 116 8.49 10.19 -2.70
CA GLY A 116 9.01 11.20 -3.63
C GLY A 116 10.19 11.99 -3.06
N GLY A 117 10.72 11.59 -1.89
CA GLY A 117 11.92 12.19 -1.31
C GLY A 117 13.18 11.89 -2.13
N GLU A 118 14.16 12.79 -2.07
CA GLU A 118 15.38 12.73 -2.90
C GLU A 118 16.23 11.48 -2.61
N GLU A 119 16.25 11.02 -1.36
CA GLU A 119 17.10 9.89 -0.95
C GLU A 119 16.64 8.55 -1.54
N THR A 120 15.32 8.33 -1.62
CA THR A 120 14.74 7.05 -2.04
C THR A 120 13.48 7.26 -2.88
N PRO A 121 13.58 7.89 -4.05
CA PRO A 121 12.41 8.15 -4.91
C PRO A 121 11.83 6.86 -5.48
N GLY A 122 10.51 6.74 -5.51
CA GLY A 122 9.80 5.62 -6.10
C GLY A 122 9.03 4.76 -5.10
N VAL A 123 8.61 3.58 -5.56
CA VAL A 123 7.91 2.61 -4.72
C VAL A 123 8.92 1.86 -3.85
N ILE A 124 8.70 1.88 -2.54
CA ILE A 124 9.50 1.15 -1.56
C ILE A 124 8.67 0.01 -1.00
N PHE A 125 9.25 -1.18 -0.98
CA PHE A 125 8.67 -2.38 -0.38
C PHE A 125 9.23 -2.61 1.02
N SER A 126 8.37 -2.95 1.96
CA SER A 126 8.72 -3.23 3.36
C SER A 126 8.04 -4.50 3.83
N VAL A 127 8.72 -5.28 4.66
CA VAL A 127 8.23 -6.57 5.17
C VAL A 127 8.39 -6.63 6.68
N SER A 128 7.36 -7.13 7.34
CA SER A 128 7.35 -7.54 8.74
C SER A 128 7.24 -9.06 8.83
N SER A 129 7.96 -9.68 9.74
CA SER A 129 7.86 -11.11 10.09
C SER A 129 7.27 -11.34 11.49
N ASP A 130 6.82 -10.28 12.15
CA ASP A 130 6.37 -10.26 13.55
C ASP A 130 4.94 -9.68 13.70
N ALA A 131 4.10 -9.91 12.70
CA ALA A 131 2.70 -9.46 12.63
C ALA A 131 2.52 -7.93 12.62
N GLY A 132 3.47 -7.20 12.02
CA GLY A 132 3.38 -5.74 11.86
C GLY A 132 4.01 -4.95 12.99
N LYS A 133 4.67 -5.58 13.96
CA LYS A 133 5.32 -4.90 15.08
C LYS A 133 6.60 -4.16 14.67
N SER A 134 7.29 -4.66 13.66
CA SER A 134 8.43 -3.98 13.05
C SER A 134 8.47 -4.22 11.55
N PHE A 135 9.06 -3.30 10.80
CA PHE A 135 9.22 -3.43 9.34
C PHE A 135 10.66 -3.22 8.91
N LYS A 136 11.08 -4.04 7.95
CA LYS A 136 12.36 -3.89 7.27
C LYS A 136 12.10 -3.45 5.82
N ALA A 137 12.58 -2.26 5.45
CA ALA A 137 12.56 -1.81 4.06
C ALA A 137 13.49 -2.68 3.21
N ARG A 138 13.00 -3.05 2.01
CA ARG A 138 13.73 -3.85 1.01
C ARG A 138 14.27 -2.98 -0.13
N GLY A 139 14.13 -1.66 -0.01
CA GLY A 139 14.59 -0.70 -0.99
C GLY A 139 13.57 -0.38 -2.08
N VAL A 140 14.01 0.41 -3.05
CA VAL A 140 13.21 0.82 -4.21
C VAL A 140 13.02 -0.37 -5.14
N VAL A 141 11.76 -0.66 -5.50
CA VAL A 141 11.41 -1.87 -6.27
C VAL A 141 11.84 -1.81 -7.72
N HIS A 142 12.03 -0.61 -8.28
CA HIS A 142 12.43 -0.38 -9.68
C HIS A 142 13.48 0.73 -9.77
N PRO A 143 14.73 0.45 -9.42
CA PRO A 143 15.78 1.48 -9.36
C PRO A 143 16.08 2.17 -10.71
N ALA A 144 15.86 1.46 -11.82
CA ALA A 144 16.09 2.01 -13.17
C ALA A 144 14.93 2.91 -13.66
N ALA A 145 13.79 2.97 -12.95
CA ALA A 145 12.67 3.81 -13.33
C ALA A 145 12.92 5.26 -12.90
N ALA A 146 12.62 6.21 -13.78
CA ALA A 146 12.60 7.62 -13.42
C ALA A 146 11.52 7.94 -12.37
N VAL A 147 10.38 7.25 -12.49
CA VAL A 147 9.26 7.33 -11.50
C VAL A 147 8.58 5.97 -11.44
N SER A 148 8.44 5.41 -10.24
CA SER A 148 7.56 4.26 -9.97
C SER A 148 6.48 4.64 -8.96
N ASP A 149 5.24 4.16 -9.16
CA ASP A 149 4.08 4.61 -8.37
C ASP A 149 2.92 3.60 -8.39
N ALA A 150 1.86 3.89 -7.64
CA ALA A 150 0.64 3.09 -7.53
C ALA A 150 0.90 1.60 -7.28
N PRO A 151 1.59 1.25 -6.19
CA PRO A 151 1.84 -0.15 -5.85
C PRO A 151 0.55 -0.89 -5.50
N THR A 152 0.53 -2.19 -5.78
CA THR A 152 -0.48 -3.13 -5.31
C THR A 152 0.21 -4.43 -4.90
N ILE A 153 -0.30 -5.10 -3.86
CA ILE A 153 0.26 -6.35 -3.33
C ILE A 153 -0.84 -7.40 -3.26
N ALA A 154 -0.53 -8.61 -3.71
CA ALA A 154 -1.34 -9.80 -3.49
C ALA A 154 -0.45 -10.94 -3.00
N VAL A 155 -0.97 -11.79 -2.10
CA VAL A 155 -0.21 -12.88 -1.45
C VAL A 155 -1.01 -14.17 -1.51
N ASN A 156 -0.42 -15.24 -2.05
CA ASN A 156 -1.03 -16.57 -2.14
C ASN A 156 -0.37 -17.62 -1.24
N GLY A 157 0.18 -17.22 -0.11
CA GLY A 157 0.89 -18.09 0.82
C GLY A 157 2.40 -18.12 0.58
N SER A 158 2.85 -18.76 -0.49
CA SER A 158 4.28 -18.94 -0.77
C SER A 158 4.92 -17.79 -1.55
N ARG A 159 4.11 -16.97 -2.23
CA ARG A 159 4.58 -15.88 -3.08
C ARG A 159 3.84 -14.57 -2.80
N VAL A 160 4.58 -13.50 -2.91
CA VAL A 160 4.09 -12.13 -2.85
C VAL A 160 4.23 -11.53 -4.24
N LEU A 161 3.12 -11.19 -4.88
CA LEU A 161 3.12 -10.39 -6.09
C LEU A 161 3.08 -8.91 -5.68
N LEU A 162 4.09 -8.16 -6.06
CA LEU A 162 4.08 -6.71 -6.02
C LEU A 162 4.03 -6.20 -7.46
N ALA A 163 3.03 -5.36 -7.77
CA ALA A 163 2.92 -4.70 -9.06
C ALA A 163 2.81 -3.19 -8.88
N TRP A 164 3.28 -2.45 -9.86
CA TRP A 164 3.30 -1.00 -9.88
C TRP A 164 3.29 -0.48 -11.31
N HIS A 165 3.01 0.79 -11.51
CA HIS A 165 3.35 1.41 -12.77
C HIS A 165 4.65 2.21 -12.67
N ALA A 166 5.39 2.29 -13.76
CA ALA A 166 6.63 3.04 -13.80
C ALA A 166 6.87 3.65 -15.19
N LYS A 167 7.71 4.69 -15.21
CA LYS A 167 8.26 5.26 -16.42
C LYS A 167 9.78 5.06 -16.41
N VAL A 168 10.25 4.22 -17.31
CA VAL A 168 11.67 4.07 -17.59
C VAL A 168 12.11 5.17 -18.57
N ALA A 169 13.37 5.60 -18.48
CA ALA A 169 13.89 6.71 -19.29
C ALA A 169 13.61 6.51 -20.80
N GLY A 170 13.07 7.54 -21.43
CA GLY A 170 12.72 7.53 -22.86
C GLY A 170 11.45 6.76 -23.24
N GLY A 171 10.87 5.98 -22.32
CA GLY A 171 9.68 5.16 -22.58
C GLY A 171 8.36 5.76 -22.07
N PRO A 172 7.23 5.20 -22.47
CA PRO A 172 5.94 5.52 -21.90
C PRO A 172 5.81 4.89 -20.49
N ARG A 173 4.77 5.27 -19.74
CA ARG A 173 4.40 4.59 -18.51
C ARG A 173 3.88 3.19 -18.80
N ARG A 174 4.40 2.18 -18.09
CA ARG A 174 4.02 0.77 -18.19
C ARG A 174 3.70 0.20 -16.80
N VAL A 175 3.02 -0.93 -16.77
CA VAL A 175 2.82 -1.74 -15.57
C VAL A 175 3.90 -2.80 -15.49
N TYR A 176 4.49 -2.91 -14.31
CA TYR A 176 5.53 -3.88 -13.98
C TYR A 176 5.09 -4.69 -12.79
N TYR A 177 5.63 -5.89 -12.66
CA TYR A 177 5.49 -6.70 -11.46
C TYR A 177 6.76 -7.50 -11.17
N ARG A 178 6.87 -7.93 -9.94
CA ARG A 178 7.90 -8.87 -9.47
C ARG A 178 7.33 -9.72 -8.36
N PHE A 179 7.80 -10.96 -8.29
CA PHE A 179 7.53 -11.80 -7.15
C PHE A 179 8.58 -11.62 -6.06
N TYR A 180 8.11 -11.84 -4.83
CA TYR A 180 8.96 -11.87 -3.64
C TYR A 180 8.61 -13.09 -2.82
N SER A 181 9.60 -13.60 -2.06
CA SER A 181 9.39 -14.59 -1.02
C SER A 181 8.66 -13.99 0.19
N PRO A 182 8.14 -14.79 1.12
CA PRO A 182 7.58 -14.28 2.38
C PRO A 182 8.59 -13.51 3.25
N SER A 183 9.90 -13.74 3.09
CA SER A 183 10.95 -12.93 3.72
C SER A 183 11.18 -11.57 3.04
N GLY A 184 10.56 -11.33 1.88
CA GLY A 184 10.70 -10.12 1.10
C GLY A 184 11.90 -10.10 0.17
N ASP A 185 12.52 -11.24 -0.08
CA ASP A 185 13.60 -11.35 -1.05
C ASP A 185 13.02 -11.47 -2.46
N PRO A 186 13.59 -10.80 -3.46
CA PRO A 186 13.09 -10.86 -4.83
C PRO A 186 13.21 -12.27 -5.42
N VAL A 187 12.18 -12.70 -6.14
CA VAL A 187 12.12 -13.95 -6.88
C VAL A 187 11.99 -13.66 -8.38
N GLY A 188 13.03 -13.96 -9.12
CA GLY A 188 13.10 -13.62 -10.55
C GLY A 188 13.31 -12.15 -10.83
N GLU A 189 13.23 -11.79 -12.10
CA GLU A 189 13.43 -10.43 -12.58
C GLU A 189 12.14 -9.60 -12.57
N ILE A 190 12.29 -8.27 -12.71
CA ILE A 190 11.15 -7.38 -12.96
C ILE A 190 10.56 -7.74 -14.33
N GLN A 191 9.26 -7.97 -14.35
CA GLN A 191 8.52 -8.25 -15.57
C GLN A 191 7.72 -7.01 -15.97
N GLU A 192 7.86 -6.60 -17.22
CA GLU A 192 6.95 -5.63 -17.84
C GLU A 192 5.75 -6.38 -18.41
N LEU A 193 4.55 -5.89 -18.16
CA LEU A 193 3.38 -6.43 -18.84
C LEU A 193 3.42 -5.98 -20.30
N ASP A 194 3.44 -6.97 -21.19
CA ASP A 194 3.28 -6.71 -22.62
C ASP A 194 1.88 -6.14 -22.84
N SER A 195 1.84 -4.89 -23.23
CA SER A 195 0.62 -4.11 -23.25
C SER A 195 0.44 -3.41 -24.59
N ALA A 196 -0.81 -3.22 -24.99
CA ALA A 196 -1.18 -2.44 -26.16
C ALA A 196 -0.61 -1.00 -26.10
N PRO A 197 -0.62 -0.25 -27.22
CA PRO A 197 -0.20 1.15 -27.20
C PRO A 197 -0.95 2.00 -26.18
N GLY A 198 -0.30 3.02 -25.64
CA GLY A 198 -0.86 3.95 -24.66
C GLY A 198 -0.21 3.83 -23.28
N LEU A 199 -0.59 4.73 -22.37
CA LEU A 199 -0.09 4.75 -21.00
C LEU A 199 -0.81 3.68 -20.17
N ALA A 200 -0.04 2.79 -19.54
CA ALA A 200 -0.55 1.81 -18.60
C ALA A 200 -0.32 2.28 -17.14
N GLN A 201 -1.35 2.16 -16.29
CA GLN A 201 -1.32 2.71 -14.94
C GLN A 201 -2.32 2.05 -13.99
N ASN A 202 -2.14 2.33 -12.68
CA ASN A 202 -3.05 1.95 -11.61
C ASN A 202 -3.35 0.44 -11.57
N PRO A 203 -2.33 -0.41 -11.46
CA PRO A 203 -2.55 -1.85 -11.32
C PRO A 203 -3.26 -2.17 -10.02
N VAL A 204 -4.10 -3.19 -10.07
CA VAL A 204 -4.75 -3.81 -8.90
C VAL A 204 -4.53 -5.31 -9.00
N ALA A 205 -4.02 -5.92 -7.93
CA ALA A 205 -3.76 -7.34 -7.85
C ALA A 205 -4.67 -8.03 -6.83
N ALA A 206 -5.09 -9.23 -7.14
CA ALA A 206 -5.83 -10.11 -6.24
C ALA A 206 -5.39 -11.57 -6.44
N VAL A 207 -5.60 -12.40 -5.43
CA VAL A 207 -5.43 -13.86 -5.55
C VAL A 207 -6.75 -14.47 -5.97
N ARG A 208 -6.71 -15.34 -6.96
CA ARG A 208 -7.84 -16.14 -7.42
C ARG A 208 -8.01 -17.38 -6.56
N SER A 209 -9.17 -17.99 -6.62
CA SER A 209 -9.45 -19.25 -5.90
C SER A 209 -8.57 -20.44 -6.33
N ASP A 210 -8.00 -20.39 -7.54
CA ASP A 210 -7.06 -21.38 -8.07
C ASP A 210 -5.59 -21.14 -7.63
N GLY A 211 -5.33 -20.15 -6.79
CA GLY A 211 -3.99 -19.77 -6.32
C GLY A 211 -3.19 -18.89 -7.29
N ASN A 212 -3.69 -18.64 -8.47
CA ASN A 212 -3.08 -17.73 -9.41
C ASN A 212 -3.38 -16.27 -9.02
N PHE A 213 -2.62 -15.33 -9.59
CA PHE A 213 -2.85 -13.91 -9.39
C PHE A 213 -3.64 -13.33 -10.57
N GLN A 214 -4.63 -12.52 -10.27
CA GLN A 214 -5.30 -11.66 -11.23
C GLN A 214 -4.70 -10.27 -11.14
N LEU A 215 -4.21 -9.73 -12.24
CA LEU A 215 -3.75 -8.35 -12.33
C LEU A 215 -4.64 -7.60 -13.32
N ILE A 216 -5.13 -6.42 -12.89
CA ILE A 216 -6.02 -5.55 -13.67
C ILE A 216 -5.37 -4.17 -13.69
N TRP A 217 -5.42 -3.47 -14.83
CA TRP A 217 -4.88 -2.12 -14.95
C TRP A 217 -5.63 -1.29 -15.97
N GLN A 218 -5.45 0.02 -15.90
CA GLN A 218 -5.93 0.95 -16.92
C GLN A 218 -4.86 1.15 -18.00
N GLN A 219 -5.27 1.15 -19.25
CA GLN A 219 -4.40 1.50 -20.36
C GLN A 219 -5.20 2.21 -21.45
N ALA A 220 -4.77 3.41 -21.81
CA ALA A 220 -5.54 4.33 -22.61
C ALA A 220 -6.95 4.53 -22.02
N ASP A 221 -7.98 4.22 -22.79
CA ASP A 221 -9.41 4.32 -22.43
C ASP A 221 -10.03 3.00 -21.96
N ARG A 222 -9.21 1.97 -21.71
CA ARG A 222 -9.68 0.61 -21.41
C ARG A 222 -9.13 0.07 -20.09
N VAL A 223 -9.83 -0.92 -19.58
CA VAL A 223 -9.38 -1.77 -18.47
C VAL A 223 -8.90 -3.09 -19.06
N TRP A 224 -7.71 -3.49 -18.69
CA TRP A 224 -7.05 -4.71 -19.09
C TRP A 224 -6.90 -5.64 -17.90
N ALA A 225 -6.86 -6.94 -18.18
CA ALA A 225 -6.67 -7.95 -17.16
C ALA A 225 -5.82 -9.11 -17.68
N THR A 226 -5.01 -9.69 -16.81
CA THR A 226 -4.26 -10.90 -17.08
C THR A 226 -4.20 -11.79 -15.85
N THR A 227 -4.02 -13.09 -16.07
CA THR A 227 -3.75 -14.06 -15.01
C THR A 227 -2.27 -14.38 -15.02
N ILE A 228 -1.62 -14.27 -13.86
CA ILE A 228 -0.22 -14.57 -13.65
C ILE A 228 -0.14 -15.86 -12.81
N PRO A 229 0.60 -16.91 -13.23
CA PRO A 229 0.71 -18.14 -12.45
C PRO A 229 1.24 -17.91 -11.04
N GLY A 230 0.62 -18.56 -10.06
CA GLY A 230 0.98 -18.47 -8.64
C GLY A 230 2.11 -19.41 -8.22
N GLN A 231 2.57 -20.28 -9.12
CA GLN A 231 3.62 -21.28 -8.87
C GLN A 231 4.94 -20.86 -9.50
#